data_57d70f4eacebd6c6d610fb7a588692f8
#
_entry.id   57d70f4eacebd6c6d610fb7a588692f8
#
_cell.length_a   1.000
_cell.length_b   1.000
_cell.length_c   1.000
_cell.angle_alpha   90.00
_cell.angle_beta   90.00
_cell.angle_gamma   90.00
#
_symmetry.space_group_name_H-M   'P 1'
#
loop_
_entity.id
_entity.type
_entity.pdbx_description
1 polymer ?
#
loop_
_entity_poly.entity_id
_entity_poly.type
_entity_poly.pdbx_seq_one_letter_code
_entity_poly.pdbx_strand_id
1 'polypeptide(L)'
;FAAMNTPECYDGYMKVVPPEARNENWCPARVCLTLPLYRPVAVVDKISCPVCIIGAQYDSLIPIKAVEKTAKRIKQVDFHILPCGHFDPYQGEMFDKNIQIQKQFLQKVL
;
A
#
# COMPACT_ATOMS: atom_id res chain seq x y z
N PHE A 1 13.61 -18.10 -0.08
CA PHE A 1 12.48 -17.44 -0.75
C PHE A 1 11.80 -16.52 0.25
N ALA A 2 11.67 -15.24 -0.05
CA ALA A 2 11.02 -14.25 0.79
C ALA A 2 9.92 -13.53 -0.01
N ALA A 3 8.79 -13.21 0.64
CA ALA A 3 7.67 -12.50 0.01
C ALA A 3 8.03 -11.04 -0.28
N MET A 4 8.85 -10.44 0.59
CA MET A 4 9.44 -9.11 0.42
C MET A 4 10.96 -9.29 0.30
N ASN A 5 11.48 -9.23 -0.92
CA ASN A 5 12.88 -9.58 -1.22
C ASN A 5 13.70 -8.45 -1.85
N THR A 6 13.19 -7.21 -1.80
CA THR A 6 13.96 -6.05 -2.25
C THR A 6 14.92 -5.57 -1.17
N PRO A 7 16.03 -4.89 -1.52
CA PRO A 7 17.06 -4.47 -0.55
C PRO A 7 16.53 -3.64 0.61
N GLU A 8 15.50 -2.81 0.37
CA GLU A 8 14.92 -1.93 1.38
C GLU A 8 13.96 -2.62 2.37
N CYS A 9 13.53 -3.88 2.07
CA CYS A 9 12.48 -4.54 2.84
C CYS A 9 12.87 -4.79 4.30
N TYR A 10 14.08 -5.27 4.54
CA TYR A 10 14.52 -5.58 5.91
C TYR A 10 14.58 -4.31 6.76
N ASP A 11 15.31 -3.30 6.30
CA ASP A 11 15.49 -2.06 7.04
C ASP A 11 14.18 -1.28 7.19
N GLY A 12 13.36 -1.24 6.14
CA GLY A 12 12.05 -0.60 6.16
C GLY A 12 11.10 -1.28 7.14
N TYR A 13 11.01 -2.61 7.11
CA TYR A 13 10.19 -3.38 8.05
C TYR A 13 10.65 -3.17 9.50
N MET A 14 11.96 -3.22 9.75
CA MET A 14 12.53 -3.06 11.11
C MET A 14 12.31 -1.67 11.71
N LYS A 15 12.16 -0.65 10.88
CA LYS A 15 11.83 0.73 11.31
C LYS A 15 10.34 0.91 11.63
N VAL A 16 9.46 0.23 10.90
CA VAL A 16 8.00 0.40 11.02
C VAL A 16 7.41 -0.51 12.11
N VAL A 17 7.95 -1.72 12.27
CA VAL A 17 7.42 -2.70 13.21
C VAL A 17 8.22 -2.68 14.51
N PRO A 18 7.60 -2.29 15.64
CA PRO A 18 8.29 -2.26 16.92
C PRO A 18 8.70 -3.66 17.38
N PRO A 19 9.80 -3.78 18.16
CA PRO A 19 10.37 -5.08 18.57
C PRO A 19 9.36 -6.04 19.19
N GLU A 20 8.46 -5.54 20.02
CA GLU A 20 7.44 -6.31 20.73
C GLU A 20 6.33 -6.86 19.79
N ALA A 21 6.17 -6.27 18.60
CA ALA A 21 5.20 -6.73 17.60
C ALA A 21 5.84 -7.63 16.52
N ARG A 22 7.14 -7.94 16.64
CA ARG A 22 7.85 -8.80 15.68
C ARG A 22 7.56 -10.26 16.00
N ASN A 23 6.58 -10.80 15.32
CA ASN A 23 6.25 -12.22 15.42
C ASN A 23 7.25 -13.09 14.65
N GLU A 24 7.15 -14.41 14.87
CA GLU A 24 7.89 -15.39 14.07
C GLU A 24 7.63 -15.15 12.57
N ASN A 25 8.71 -14.89 11.84
CA ASN A 25 8.64 -14.55 10.41
C ASN A 25 8.48 -15.82 9.56
N TRP A 26 7.32 -16.47 9.65
CA TRP A 26 7.00 -17.61 8.80
C TRP A 26 5.65 -17.44 8.11
N CYS A 27 5.55 -17.97 6.90
CA CYS A 27 4.33 -17.96 6.12
C CYS A 27 4.03 -19.40 5.66
N PRO A 28 2.82 -19.95 5.91
CA PRO A 28 2.47 -21.28 5.46
C PRO A 28 2.55 -21.37 3.93
N ALA A 29 3.31 -22.36 3.40
CA ALA A 29 3.49 -22.54 1.97
C ALA A 29 2.15 -22.71 1.20
N ARG A 30 1.10 -23.21 1.87
CA ARG A 30 -0.25 -23.34 1.29
C ARG A 30 -0.85 -22.03 0.78
N VAL A 31 -0.42 -20.86 1.30
CA VAL A 31 -0.88 -19.57 0.82
C VAL A 31 -0.51 -19.36 -0.65
N CYS A 32 0.62 -19.90 -1.09
CA CYS A 32 1.06 -19.81 -2.48
C CYS A 32 0.12 -20.51 -3.46
N LEU A 33 -0.69 -21.48 -2.98
CA LEU A 33 -1.67 -22.19 -3.81
C LEU A 33 -2.96 -21.38 -3.99
N THR A 34 -3.33 -20.57 -3.01
CA THR A 34 -4.58 -19.80 -3.00
C THR A 34 -4.42 -18.35 -3.45
N LEU A 35 -3.24 -17.75 -3.20
CA LEU A 35 -2.95 -16.36 -3.52
C LEU A 35 -3.20 -16.00 -5.00
N PRO A 36 -2.85 -16.82 -6.01
CA PRO A 36 -3.12 -16.51 -7.41
C PRO A 36 -4.62 -16.39 -7.75
N LEU A 37 -5.49 -17.04 -6.95
CA LEU A 37 -6.94 -16.99 -7.12
C LEU A 37 -7.56 -15.75 -6.45
N TYR A 38 -6.85 -15.15 -5.51
CA TYR A 38 -7.30 -13.94 -4.82
C TYR A 38 -6.98 -12.69 -5.64
N ARG A 39 -7.99 -12.18 -6.35
CA ARG A 39 -7.85 -11.04 -7.27
C ARG A 39 -8.82 -9.90 -6.94
N PRO A 40 -8.67 -9.19 -5.81
CA PRO A 40 -9.57 -8.10 -5.42
C PRO A 40 -9.62 -6.98 -6.46
N VAL A 41 -8.52 -6.75 -7.18
CA VAL A 41 -8.46 -5.78 -8.27
C VAL A 41 -9.47 -6.07 -9.39
N ALA A 42 -9.96 -7.31 -9.52
CA ALA A 42 -10.92 -7.69 -10.55
C ALA A 42 -12.30 -7.03 -10.37
N VAL A 43 -12.63 -6.58 -9.16
CA VAL A 43 -13.94 -6.03 -8.79
C VAL A 43 -13.90 -4.57 -8.31
N VAL A 44 -12.80 -3.85 -8.48
CA VAL A 44 -12.66 -2.46 -8.00
C VAL A 44 -13.65 -1.49 -8.65
N ASP A 45 -14.11 -1.78 -9.86
CA ASP A 45 -15.13 -1.04 -10.59
C ASP A 45 -16.53 -1.12 -9.95
N LYS A 46 -16.74 -2.08 -9.04
CA LYS A 46 -17.98 -2.24 -8.26
C LYS A 46 -18.00 -1.38 -6.99
N ILE A 47 -16.90 -0.74 -6.64
CA ILE A 47 -16.82 0.15 -5.47
C ILE A 47 -17.67 1.39 -5.76
N SER A 48 -18.64 1.66 -4.89
CA SER A 48 -19.59 2.78 -5.02
C SER A 48 -19.30 3.95 -4.08
N CYS A 49 -18.53 3.72 -3.02
CA CYS A 49 -18.14 4.79 -2.09
C CYS A 49 -16.92 5.57 -2.63
N PRO A 50 -16.69 6.80 -2.14
CA PRO A 50 -15.45 7.53 -2.39
C PRO A 50 -14.24 6.76 -1.88
N VAL A 51 -13.14 6.79 -2.63
CA VAL A 51 -11.89 6.09 -2.31
C VAL A 51 -10.72 7.05 -2.41
N CYS A 52 -9.86 7.07 -1.40
CA CYS A 52 -8.56 7.72 -1.46
C CYS A 52 -7.49 6.65 -1.74
N ILE A 53 -6.69 6.85 -2.77
CA ILE A 53 -5.53 6.00 -3.06
C ILE A 53 -4.28 6.88 -3.01
N ILE A 54 -3.30 6.44 -2.23
CA ILE A 54 -1.99 7.08 -2.13
C ILE A 54 -0.95 6.07 -2.59
N GLY A 55 -0.26 6.37 -3.68
CA GLY A 55 0.81 5.53 -4.24
C GLY A 55 2.18 6.11 -3.97
N ALA A 56 3.17 5.25 -3.71
CA ALA A 56 4.57 5.64 -3.63
C ALA A 56 5.23 5.51 -5.01
N GLN A 57 5.86 6.59 -5.48
CA GLN A 57 6.40 6.69 -6.85
C GLN A 57 7.56 5.72 -7.08
N TYR A 58 8.38 5.52 -6.07
CA TYR A 58 9.59 4.71 -6.13
C TYR A 58 9.46 3.39 -5.37
N ASP A 59 8.21 2.91 -5.24
CA ASP A 59 7.91 1.65 -4.57
C ASP A 59 8.55 0.46 -5.32
N SER A 60 9.43 -0.26 -4.65
CA SER A 60 10.12 -1.42 -5.20
C SER A 60 9.31 -2.72 -5.14
N LEU A 61 8.24 -2.73 -4.33
CA LEU A 61 7.36 -3.89 -4.14
C LEU A 61 6.09 -3.79 -4.98
N ILE A 62 5.50 -2.59 -5.06
CA ILE A 62 4.24 -2.34 -5.75
C ILE A 62 4.47 -1.32 -6.86
N PRO A 63 4.59 -1.74 -8.12
CA PRO A 63 4.83 -0.81 -9.23
C PRO A 63 3.74 0.25 -9.32
N ILE A 64 4.12 1.54 -9.33
CA ILE A 64 3.19 2.68 -9.39
C ILE A 64 2.21 2.56 -10.56
N LYS A 65 2.64 2.05 -11.71
CA LYS A 65 1.77 1.82 -12.88
C LYS A 65 0.61 0.87 -12.60
N ALA A 66 0.79 -0.11 -11.70
CA ALA A 66 -0.29 -1.01 -11.29
C ALA A 66 -1.31 -0.28 -10.40
N VAL A 67 -0.84 0.61 -9.52
CA VAL A 67 -1.69 1.46 -8.67
C VAL A 67 -2.50 2.43 -9.53
N GLU A 68 -1.85 3.13 -10.47
CA GLU A 68 -2.51 4.02 -11.44
C GLU A 68 -3.60 3.31 -12.26
N LYS A 69 -3.27 2.11 -12.77
CA LYS A 69 -4.23 1.29 -13.54
C LYS A 69 -5.45 0.91 -12.68
N THR A 70 -5.23 0.62 -11.41
CA THR A 70 -6.30 0.29 -10.46
C THR A 70 -7.16 1.53 -10.17
N ALA A 71 -6.52 2.66 -9.86
CA ALA A 71 -7.19 3.94 -9.59
C ALA A 71 -8.12 4.36 -10.75
N LYS A 72 -7.66 4.24 -12.01
CA LYS A 72 -8.47 4.58 -13.21
C LYS A 72 -9.75 3.76 -13.35
N ARG A 73 -9.90 2.64 -12.66
CA ARG A 73 -11.10 1.80 -12.70
C ARG A 73 -12.12 2.13 -11.62
N ILE A 74 -11.75 2.92 -10.62
CA ILE A 74 -12.63 3.32 -9.50
C ILE A 74 -13.38 4.59 -9.90
N LYS A 75 -14.70 4.58 -9.72
CA LYS A 75 -15.57 5.67 -10.18
C LYS A 75 -15.35 6.98 -9.44
N GLN A 76 -15.15 6.90 -8.13
CA GLN A 76 -14.96 8.05 -7.24
C GLN A 76 -13.64 7.91 -6.51
N VAL A 77 -12.55 8.26 -7.19
CA VAL A 77 -11.20 8.14 -6.66
C VAL A 77 -10.53 9.51 -6.47
N ASP A 78 -9.96 9.72 -5.31
CA ASP A 78 -8.99 10.77 -5.01
C ASP A 78 -7.60 10.13 -5.01
N PHE A 79 -6.81 10.37 -6.07
CA PHE A 79 -5.56 9.66 -6.30
C PHE A 79 -4.36 10.59 -6.14
N HIS A 80 -3.45 10.21 -5.25
CA HIS A 80 -2.23 10.96 -4.93
C HIS A 80 -0.99 10.09 -5.14
N ILE A 81 0.11 10.70 -5.56
CA ILE A 81 1.42 10.05 -5.70
C ILE A 81 2.41 10.79 -4.79
N LEU A 82 3.05 10.05 -3.88
CA LEU A 82 4.14 10.56 -3.06
C LEU A 82 5.48 10.18 -3.69
N PRO A 83 6.46 11.12 -3.76
CA PRO A 83 7.80 10.85 -4.32
C PRO A 83 8.70 10.11 -3.32
N CYS A 84 8.34 8.88 -2.97
CA CYS A 84 8.96 8.09 -1.91
C CYS A 84 8.94 6.59 -2.22
N GLY A 85 9.64 5.78 -1.41
CA GLY A 85 9.65 4.32 -1.45
C GLY A 85 8.51 3.69 -0.64
N HIS A 86 8.49 2.36 -0.57
CA HIS A 86 7.40 1.58 0.00
C HIS A 86 7.12 1.90 1.49
N PHE A 87 8.17 2.06 2.30
CA PHE A 87 8.05 2.24 3.75
C PHE A 87 7.99 3.69 4.21
N ASP A 88 8.35 4.65 3.35
CA ASP A 88 8.43 6.06 3.70
C ASP A 88 7.07 6.68 4.12
N PRO A 89 5.91 6.28 3.56
CA PRO A 89 4.61 6.80 4.00
C PRO A 89 4.25 6.50 5.46
N TYR A 90 5.01 5.65 6.13
CA TYR A 90 4.80 5.27 7.52
C TYR A 90 5.72 5.99 8.52
N GLN A 91 6.63 6.87 8.05
CA GLN A 91 7.60 7.55 8.90
C GLN A 91 8.03 8.92 8.34
N GLY A 92 8.47 9.79 9.26
CA GLY A 92 9.05 11.10 8.92
C GLY A 92 8.12 12.00 8.11
N GLU A 93 8.70 12.85 7.26
CA GLU A 93 7.98 13.86 6.49
C GLU A 93 6.91 13.27 5.54
N MET A 94 7.18 12.10 4.97
CA MET A 94 6.22 11.44 4.08
C MET A 94 5.01 10.91 4.84
N PHE A 95 5.17 10.49 6.10
CA PHE A 95 4.07 10.16 6.98
C PHE A 95 3.16 11.37 7.22
N ASP A 96 3.73 12.53 7.53
CA ASP A 96 2.94 13.75 7.76
C ASP A 96 2.13 14.14 6.51
N LYS A 97 2.74 14.09 5.34
CA LYS A 97 2.04 14.32 4.05
C LYS A 97 0.94 13.31 3.81
N ASN A 98 1.22 12.03 4.06
CA ASN A 98 0.25 10.94 3.93
C ASN A 98 -0.97 11.18 4.83
N ILE A 99 -0.76 11.51 6.10
CA ILE A 99 -1.83 11.79 7.07
C ILE A 99 -2.63 13.04 6.67
N GLN A 100 -1.98 14.09 6.18
CA GLN A 100 -2.69 15.29 5.72
C GLN A 100 -3.65 14.98 4.56
N ILE A 101 -3.20 14.21 3.56
CA ILE A 101 -4.05 13.80 2.44
C ILE A 101 -5.26 13.01 2.94
N GLN A 102 -5.04 12.03 3.83
CA GLN A 102 -6.12 11.23 4.39
C GLN A 102 -7.13 12.08 5.18
N LYS A 103 -6.65 13.00 6.02
CA LYS A 103 -7.51 13.93 6.79
C LYS A 103 -8.35 14.80 5.87
N GLN A 104 -7.75 15.40 4.84
CA GLN A 104 -8.47 16.22 3.87
C GLN A 104 -9.54 15.42 3.11
N PHE A 105 -9.20 14.20 2.71
CA PHE A 105 -10.16 13.30 2.08
C PHE A 105 -11.35 12.99 3.00
N LEU A 106 -11.09 12.60 4.24
CA LEU A 106 -12.15 12.29 5.22
C LEU A 106 -13.05 13.49 5.51
N GLN A 107 -12.47 14.68 5.66
CA GLN A 107 -13.23 15.93 5.85
C GLN A 107 -14.14 16.28 4.66
N LYS A 108 -13.78 15.84 3.46
CA LYS A 108 -14.55 16.08 2.24
C LYS A 108 -15.72 15.11 2.07
N VAL A 109 -15.59 13.89 2.60
CA VAL A 109 -16.57 12.81 2.35
C VAL A 109 -17.46 12.47 3.54
N LEU A 110 -17.13 12.94 4.74
CA LEU A 110 -17.91 12.82 5.97
C LEU A 110 -18.67 14.10 6.28
#